data_9da12afb05801e2ede9073ca5932f8cf
#
_entry.id   9da12afb05801e2ede9073ca5932f8cf
#
_cell.length_a   1.000
_cell.length_b   1.000
_cell.length_c   1.000
_cell.angle_alpha   90.00
_cell.angle_beta   90.00
_cell.angle_gamma   90.00
#
_symmetry.space_group_name_H-M   'P 1'
#
loop_
_entity.id
_entity.type
_entity.pdbx_description
1 polymer ?
#
loop_
_entity_poly.entity_id
_entity_poly.type
_entity_poly.pdbx_seq_one_letter_code
_entity_poly.pdbx_strand_id
1 'polypeptide(L)'
;MNPVIEALSRAFRDLFQFRILWIVLWPIVVAALMWFALGLVFWEVFSDWIESGFAVVGIKTWLEGIEPQWIANSIQAIAHLILFIPLVFITALVITALFATPMLIRIVSERDYPQLERKNGGNIGGNLLNALLAICVFVTIWALTIPLWLVGIGVIIPFIAAAYLNQRLFRYDALAEHASHEEMGELFSANQSSLWGLGLLTGLAQFIPILNLFAPVLSGLAFIHFGLERLNNLRRRP
;
A
#
# COMPACT_ATOMS: atom_id res chain seq x y z
N MET A 1 -7.03 12.46 -24.95
CA MET A 1 -7.24 12.56 -23.47
C MET A 1 -5.89 12.65 -22.77
N ASN A 2 -5.84 13.27 -21.58
CA ASN A 2 -4.61 13.27 -20.80
C ASN A 2 -4.30 11.81 -20.37
N PRO A 3 -3.10 11.25 -20.67
CA PRO A 3 -2.78 9.87 -20.40
C PRO A 3 -2.85 9.48 -18.92
N VAL A 4 -2.66 10.45 -18.03
CA VAL A 4 -2.80 10.26 -16.58
C VAL A 4 -4.27 10.00 -16.20
N ILE A 5 -5.18 10.80 -16.75
CA ILE A 5 -6.62 10.66 -16.48
C ILE A 5 -7.15 9.36 -17.08
N GLU A 6 -6.65 8.97 -18.23
CA GLU A 6 -7.05 7.72 -18.87
C GLU A 6 -6.61 6.50 -18.06
N ALA A 7 -5.34 6.47 -17.62
CA ALA A 7 -4.82 5.40 -16.77
C ALA A 7 -5.58 5.30 -15.45
N LEU A 8 -5.86 6.44 -14.81
CA LEU A 8 -6.62 6.49 -13.56
C LEU A 8 -8.07 6.02 -13.75
N SER A 9 -8.73 6.43 -14.84
CA SER A 9 -10.09 6.00 -15.16
C SER A 9 -10.17 4.49 -15.39
N ARG A 10 -9.21 3.91 -16.14
CA ARG A 10 -9.10 2.46 -16.33
C ARG A 10 -8.86 1.74 -15.01
N ALA A 11 -7.94 2.23 -14.19
CA ALA A 11 -7.65 1.69 -12.87
C ALA A 11 -8.88 1.69 -11.95
N PHE A 12 -9.61 2.82 -11.92
CA PHE A 12 -10.82 2.93 -11.12
C PHE A 12 -11.92 1.96 -11.57
N ARG A 13 -12.13 1.82 -12.88
CA ARG A 13 -13.08 0.85 -13.43
C ARG A 13 -12.68 -0.59 -13.11
N ASP A 14 -11.38 -0.91 -13.23
CA ASP A 14 -10.86 -2.25 -12.97
C ASP A 14 -10.93 -2.62 -11.50
N LEU A 15 -10.81 -1.64 -10.60
CA LEU A 15 -10.92 -1.85 -9.14
C LEU A 15 -12.24 -2.55 -8.76
N PHE A 16 -13.34 -2.28 -9.50
CA PHE A 16 -14.63 -2.90 -9.24
C PHE A 16 -14.82 -4.27 -9.90
N GLN A 17 -13.84 -4.78 -10.63
CA GLN A 17 -13.90 -6.14 -11.14
C GLN A 17 -13.76 -7.15 -9.99
N PHE A 18 -14.64 -8.15 -9.95
CA PHE A 18 -14.65 -9.16 -8.89
C PHE A 18 -13.27 -9.83 -8.67
N ARG A 19 -12.55 -10.09 -9.77
CA ARG A 19 -11.21 -10.71 -9.72
C ARG A 19 -10.19 -9.80 -9.00
N ILE A 20 -10.28 -8.50 -9.19
CA ILE A 20 -9.39 -7.51 -8.55
C ILE A 20 -9.81 -7.25 -7.12
N LEU A 21 -11.12 -7.14 -6.84
CA LEU A 21 -11.63 -7.05 -5.48
C LEU A 21 -11.20 -8.26 -4.64
N TRP A 22 -11.19 -9.46 -5.23
CA TRP A 22 -10.70 -10.65 -4.55
C TRP A 22 -9.22 -10.55 -4.17
N ILE A 23 -8.38 -9.94 -5.02
CA ILE A 23 -6.96 -9.71 -4.72
C ILE A 23 -6.78 -8.80 -3.49
N VAL A 24 -7.70 -7.87 -3.25
CA VAL A 24 -7.68 -7.01 -2.06
C VAL A 24 -8.20 -7.75 -0.83
N LEU A 25 -9.24 -8.56 -0.98
CA LEU A 25 -9.95 -9.15 0.16
C LEU A 25 -9.25 -10.40 0.73
N TRP A 26 -8.71 -11.29 -0.14
CA TRP A 26 -8.12 -12.54 0.34
C TRP A 26 -6.96 -12.37 1.33
N PRO A 27 -6.06 -11.35 1.21
CA PRO A 27 -5.02 -11.14 2.21
C PRO A 27 -5.59 -10.79 3.58
N ILE A 28 -6.69 -10.03 3.61
CA ILE A 28 -7.38 -9.69 4.87
C ILE A 28 -7.97 -10.95 5.51
N VAL A 29 -8.61 -11.79 4.70
CA VAL A 29 -9.19 -13.06 5.19
C VAL A 29 -8.09 -13.98 5.71
N VAL A 30 -6.98 -14.15 4.98
CA VAL A 30 -5.85 -14.98 5.41
C VAL A 30 -5.22 -14.42 6.69
N ALA A 31 -4.98 -13.11 6.76
CA ALA A 31 -4.43 -12.48 7.96
C ALA A 31 -5.37 -12.64 9.16
N ALA A 32 -6.68 -12.45 8.97
CA ALA A 32 -7.67 -12.62 10.02
C ALA A 32 -7.73 -14.07 10.54
N LEU A 33 -7.74 -15.04 9.63
CA LEU A 33 -7.72 -16.47 10.00
C LEU A 33 -6.43 -16.86 10.71
N MET A 34 -5.29 -16.36 10.24
CA MET A 34 -3.99 -16.59 10.89
C MET A 34 -3.97 -16.04 12.31
N TRP A 35 -4.36 -14.78 12.50
CA TRP A 35 -4.36 -14.16 13.82
C TRP A 35 -5.45 -14.72 14.73
N PHE A 36 -6.59 -15.16 14.17
CA PHE A 36 -7.60 -15.90 14.92
C PHE A 36 -7.06 -17.24 15.44
N ALA A 37 -6.38 -18.01 14.58
CA ALA A 37 -5.75 -19.27 14.99
C ALA A 37 -4.65 -19.03 16.03
N LEU A 38 -3.78 -18.03 15.84
CA LEU A 38 -2.75 -17.65 16.82
C LEU A 38 -3.39 -17.19 18.14
N GLY A 39 -4.47 -16.43 18.07
CA GLY A 39 -5.23 -16.01 19.25
C GLY A 39 -5.78 -17.18 20.05
N LEU A 40 -6.29 -18.22 19.39
CA LEU A 40 -6.77 -19.43 20.08
C LEU A 40 -5.63 -20.24 20.73
N VAL A 41 -4.50 -20.38 20.03
CA VAL A 41 -3.36 -21.17 20.52
C VAL A 41 -2.60 -20.44 21.63
N PHE A 42 -2.43 -19.14 21.53
CA PHE A 42 -1.61 -18.31 22.42
C PHE A 42 -2.45 -17.36 23.27
N TRP A 43 -3.70 -17.73 23.56
CA TRP A 43 -4.64 -16.88 24.28
C TRP A 43 -4.07 -16.38 25.63
N GLU A 44 -3.47 -17.26 26.41
CA GLU A 44 -2.88 -16.91 27.71
C GLU A 44 -1.76 -15.88 27.55
N VAL A 45 -0.86 -16.08 26.57
CA VAL A 45 0.24 -15.16 26.31
C VAL A 45 -0.26 -13.75 25.95
N PHE A 46 -1.25 -13.67 25.06
CA PHE A 46 -1.82 -12.37 24.69
C PHE A 46 -2.58 -11.70 25.86
N SER A 47 -3.28 -12.50 26.66
CA SER A 47 -3.96 -12.00 27.86
C SER A 47 -2.95 -11.46 28.88
N ASP A 48 -1.85 -12.16 29.11
CA ASP A 48 -0.78 -11.72 30.01
C ASP A 48 -0.11 -10.41 29.53
N TRP A 49 0.06 -10.24 28.21
CA TRP A 49 0.59 -8.99 27.66
C TRP A 49 -0.37 -7.83 27.89
N ILE A 50 -1.68 -8.03 27.69
CA ILE A 50 -2.70 -7.00 27.91
C ILE A 50 -2.76 -6.64 29.39
N GLU A 51 -2.78 -7.65 30.30
CA GLU A 51 -2.79 -7.43 31.74
C GLU A 51 -1.54 -6.70 32.22
N SER A 52 -0.37 -7.09 31.71
CA SER A 52 0.89 -6.41 32.00
C SER A 52 0.85 -4.96 31.53
N GLY A 53 0.31 -4.70 30.33
CA GLY A 53 0.09 -3.34 29.84
C GLY A 53 -0.85 -2.53 30.72
N PHE A 54 -1.95 -3.12 31.18
CA PHE A 54 -2.88 -2.48 32.10
C PHE A 54 -2.25 -2.20 33.48
N ALA A 55 -1.36 -3.10 33.95
CA ALA A 55 -0.65 -2.90 35.19
C ALA A 55 0.32 -1.70 35.11
N VAL A 56 1.07 -1.57 34.00
CA VAL A 56 2.01 -0.45 33.77
C VAL A 56 1.27 0.91 33.75
N VAL A 57 0.10 0.95 33.15
CA VAL A 57 -0.70 2.20 33.03
C VAL A 57 -1.58 2.44 34.27
N GLY A 58 -1.62 1.51 35.25
CA GLY A 58 -2.44 1.63 36.45
C GLY A 58 -3.93 1.34 36.25
N ILE A 59 -4.31 0.82 35.07
CA ILE A 59 -5.71 0.49 34.75
C ILE A 59 -6.17 -0.80 35.44
N LYS A 60 -5.24 -1.70 35.77
CA LYS A 60 -5.57 -3.01 36.36
C LYS A 60 -6.33 -2.86 37.70
N THR A 61 -5.83 -2.05 38.63
CA THR A 61 -6.45 -1.79 39.91
C THR A 61 -7.81 -1.11 39.80
N TRP A 62 -7.98 -0.27 38.78
CA TRP A 62 -9.27 0.36 38.50
C TRP A 62 -10.27 -0.65 37.92
N LEU A 63 -9.84 -1.55 37.03
CA LEU A 63 -10.69 -2.62 36.49
C LEU A 63 -11.16 -3.61 37.55
N GLU A 64 -10.31 -3.95 38.53
CA GLU A 64 -10.65 -4.84 39.65
C GLU A 64 -11.71 -4.26 40.57
N GLY A 65 -11.87 -2.94 40.61
CA GLY A 65 -12.88 -2.23 41.39
C GLY A 65 -14.21 -1.99 40.65
N ILE A 66 -14.33 -2.40 39.38
CA ILE A 66 -15.55 -2.17 38.59
C ILE A 66 -16.60 -3.25 38.90
N GLU A 67 -17.74 -2.84 39.37
CA GLU A 67 -18.95 -3.67 39.44
C GLU A 67 -20.06 -3.06 38.55
N PRO A 68 -20.79 -3.86 37.80
CA PRO A 68 -20.74 -5.33 37.70
C PRO A 68 -19.56 -5.83 36.78
N GLN A 69 -19.07 -7.03 37.10
CA GLN A 69 -17.88 -7.64 36.49
C GLN A 69 -17.94 -7.77 34.96
N TRP A 70 -19.12 -7.80 34.35
CA TRP A 70 -19.26 -7.86 32.89
C TRP A 70 -18.67 -6.62 32.20
N ILE A 71 -18.59 -5.47 32.85
CA ILE A 71 -17.97 -4.25 32.32
C ILE A 71 -16.47 -4.44 32.21
N ALA A 72 -15.80 -4.96 33.25
CA ALA A 72 -14.39 -5.25 33.25
C ALA A 72 -14.02 -6.26 32.13
N ASN A 73 -14.82 -7.34 32.01
CA ASN A 73 -14.64 -8.33 30.94
C ASN A 73 -14.82 -7.72 29.54
N SER A 74 -15.77 -6.79 29.37
CA SER A 74 -15.96 -6.10 28.09
C SER A 74 -14.79 -5.21 27.74
N ILE A 75 -14.18 -4.53 28.70
CA ILE A 75 -12.99 -3.71 28.50
C ILE A 75 -11.81 -4.59 28.10
N GLN A 76 -11.62 -5.74 28.73
CA GLN A 76 -10.59 -6.71 28.31
C GLN A 76 -10.83 -7.23 26.88
N ALA A 77 -12.06 -7.58 26.54
CA ALA A 77 -12.39 -8.02 25.18
C ALA A 77 -12.09 -6.93 24.13
N ILE A 78 -12.42 -5.67 24.44
CA ILE A 78 -12.09 -4.52 23.60
C ILE A 78 -10.57 -4.36 23.48
N ALA A 79 -9.81 -4.54 24.55
CA ALA A 79 -8.35 -4.47 24.51
C ALA A 79 -7.75 -5.55 23.61
N HIS A 80 -8.27 -6.78 23.61
CA HIS A 80 -7.88 -7.82 22.67
C HIS A 80 -8.17 -7.40 21.22
N LEU A 81 -9.35 -6.85 20.93
CA LEU A 81 -9.69 -6.35 19.61
C LEU A 81 -8.74 -5.23 19.15
N ILE A 82 -8.43 -4.28 20.05
CA ILE A 82 -7.48 -3.20 19.78
C ILE A 82 -6.08 -3.73 19.47
N LEU A 83 -5.67 -4.84 20.09
CA LEU A 83 -4.40 -5.50 19.78
C LEU A 83 -4.44 -6.24 18.45
N PHE A 84 -5.48 -7.04 18.20
CA PHE A 84 -5.55 -7.92 17.04
C PHE A 84 -5.87 -7.17 15.73
N ILE A 85 -6.71 -6.14 15.74
CA ILE A 85 -7.08 -5.40 14.52
C ILE A 85 -5.85 -4.81 13.80
N PRO A 86 -4.94 -4.08 14.46
CA PRO A 86 -3.73 -3.60 13.81
C PRO A 86 -2.83 -4.73 13.28
N LEU A 87 -2.70 -5.84 14.01
CA LEU A 87 -1.88 -6.98 13.60
C LEU A 87 -2.44 -7.63 12.33
N VAL A 88 -3.75 -7.86 12.26
CA VAL A 88 -4.43 -8.34 11.06
C VAL A 88 -4.20 -7.37 9.89
N PHE A 89 -4.38 -6.07 10.14
CA PHE A 89 -4.24 -5.05 9.09
C PHE A 89 -2.80 -4.97 8.56
N ILE A 90 -1.80 -4.92 9.43
CA ILE A 90 -0.38 -4.89 9.03
C ILE A 90 -0.02 -6.16 8.25
N THR A 91 -0.44 -7.33 8.73
CA THR A 91 -0.18 -8.60 8.04
C THR A 91 -0.85 -8.63 6.67
N ALA A 92 -2.11 -8.19 6.58
CA ALA A 92 -2.82 -8.10 5.30
C ALA A 92 -2.12 -7.14 4.33
N LEU A 93 -1.62 -5.99 4.81
CA LEU A 93 -0.83 -5.07 3.99
C LEU A 93 0.46 -5.70 3.47
N VAL A 94 1.18 -6.46 4.32
CA VAL A 94 2.41 -7.16 3.90
C VAL A 94 2.10 -8.21 2.83
N ILE A 95 1.07 -9.03 3.04
CA ILE A 95 0.64 -10.02 2.04
C ILE A 95 0.24 -9.33 0.74
N THR A 96 -0.53 -8.24 0.82
CA THR A 96 -0.94 -7.46 -0.35
C THR A 96 0.27 -6.90 -1.10
N ALA A 97 1.23 -6.31 -0.39
CA ALA A 97 2.44 -5.76 -1.01
C ALA A 97 3.27 -6.81 -1.75
N LEU A 98 3.35 -8.04 -1.22
CA LEU A 98 4.13 -9.11 -1.81
C LEU A 98 3.43 -9.76 -3.02
N PHE A 99 2.12 -9.91 -2.98
CA PHE A 99 1.38 -10.74 -3.94
C PHE A 99 0.46 -9.95 -4.88
N ALA A 100 -0.09 -8.81 -4.45
CA ALA A 100 -1.08 -8.10 -5.25
C ALA A 100 -0.47 -7.49 -6.52
N THR A 101 0.67 -6.83 -6.44
CA THR A 101 1.29 -6.15 -7.59
C THR A 101 1.60 -7.11 -8.73
N PRO A 102 2.29 -8.27 -8.54
CA PRO A 102 2.52 -9.22 -9.62
C PRO A 102 1.21 -9.78 -10.22
N MET A 103 0.20 -10.04 -9.37
CA MET A 103 -1.09 -10.54 -9.85
C MET A 103 -1.83 -9.50 -10.69
N LEU A 104 -1.79 -8.23 -10.30
CA LEU A 104 -2.40 -7.12 -11.04
C LEU A 104 -1.71 -6.93 -12.40
N ILE A 105 -0.37 -6.93 -12.42
CA ILE A 105 0.41 -6.81 -13.67
C ILE A 105 -0.01 -7.93 -14.63
N ARG A 106 -0.07 -9.17 -14.14
CA ARG A 106 -0.44 -10.32 -14.94
C ARG A 106 -1.85 -10.19 -15.52
N ILE A 107 -2.85 -9.81 -14.69
CA ILE A 107 -4.23 -9.66 -15.14
C ILE A 107 -4.35 -8.60 -16.23
N VAL A 108 -3.72 -7.42 -16.02
CA VAL A 108 -3.81 -6.31 -16.97
C VAL A 108 -3.02 -6.61 -18.23
N SER A 109 -1.80 -7.15 -18.13
CA SER A 109 -0.96 -7.45 -19.29
C SER A 109 -1.56 -8.53 -20.17
N GLU A 110 -2.07 -9.62 -19.60
CA GLU A 110 -2.71 -10.72 -20.36
C GLU A 110 -4.00 -10.26 -21.04
N ARG A 111 -4.76 -9.35 -20.43
CA ARG A 111 -6.02 -8.85 -20.98
C ARG A 111 -5.82 -7.77 -22.05
N ASP A 112 -5.02 -6.75 -21.74
CA ASP A 112 -4.96 -5.53 -22.55
C ASP A 112 -3.72 -5.48 -23.45
N TYR A 113 -2.66 -6.24 -23.10
CA TYR A 113 -1.37 -6.24 -23.82
C TYR A 113 -0.80 -7.65 -24.03
N PRO A 114 -1.56 -8.61 -24.59
CA PRO A 114 -1.15 -10.01 -24.68
C PRO A 114 0.11 -10.23 -25.55
N GLN A 115 0.43 -9.27 -26.42
CA GLN A 115 1.59 -9.34 -27.31
C GLN A 115 2.85 -8.64 -26.74
N LEU A 116 2.75 -8.07 -25.54
CA LEU A 116 3.87 -7.35 -24.94
C LEU A 116 4.87 -8.34 -24.35
N GLU A 117 6.04 -8.47 -24.97
CA GLU A 117 7.11 -9.36 -24.49
C GLU A 117 7.59 -8.95 -23.10
N ARG A 118 7.93 -9.97 -22.29
CA ARG A 118 8.52 -9.81 -20.96
C ARG A 118 10.04 -9.81 -21.10
N LYS A 119 10.67 -8.66 -20.86
CA LYS A 119 12.15 -8.52 -20.93
C LYS A 119 12.82 -8.63 -19.56
N ASN A 120 12.05 -8.65 -18.45
CA ASN A 120 12.54 -8.81 -17.08
C ASN A 120 13.74 -7.89 -16.73
N GLY A 121 13.66 -6.62 -17.12
CA GLY A 121 14.71 -5.64 -16.84
C GLY A 121 14.79 -5.20 -15.38
N GLY A 122 13.74 -5.47 -14.59
CA GLY A 122 13.76 -5.32 -13.15
C GLY A 122 14.25 -6.59 -12.47
N ASN A 123 15.01 -6.43 -11.41
CA ASN A 123 15.42 -7.53 -10.53
C ASN A 123 15.04 -7.23 -9.07
N ILE A 124 15.01 -8.27 -8.24
CA ILE A 124 14.63 -8.15 -6.82
C ILE A 124 15.57 -7.17 -6.10
N GLY A 125 16.87 -7.22 -6.38
CA GLY A 125 17.86 -6.30 -5.78
C GLY A 125 17.62 -4.85 -6.19
N GLY A 126 17.34 -4.61 -7.48
CA GLY A 126 17.01 -3.28 -7.98
C GLY A 126 15.70 -2.73 -7.40
N ASN A 127 14.69 -3.60 -7.25
CA ASN A 127 13.42 -3.21 -6.61
C ASN A 127 13.63 -2.85 -5.14
N LEU A 128 14.36 -3.68 -4.39
CA LEU A 128 14.68 -3.41 -2.99
C LEU A 128 15.49 -2.12 -2.83
N LEU A 129 16.52 -1.92 -3.66
CA LEU A 129 17.32 -0.69 -3.63
C LEU A 129 16.47 0.54 -3.95
N ASN A 130 15.62 0.47 -4.97
CA ASN A 130 14.70 1.55 -5.32
C ASN A 130 13.73 1.87 -4.17
N ALA A 131 13.19 0.85 -3.50
CA ALA A 131 12.31 1.01 -2.35
C ALA A 131 13.05 1.65 -1.16
N LEU A 132 14.25 1.16 -0.83
CA LEU A 132 15.06 1.72 0.25
C LEU A 132 15.42 3.19 -0.02
N LEU A 133 15.85 3.54 -1.22
CA LEU A 133 16.13 4.93 -1.61
C LEU A 133 14.88 5.81 -1.52
N ALA A 134 13.73 5.30 -1.97
CA ALA A 134 12.47 6.02 -1.90
C ALA A 134 12.06 6.29 -0.44
N ILE A 135 12.19 5.31 0.44
CA ILE A 135 11.92 5.44 1.87
C ILE A 135 12.90 6.41 2.54
N CYS A 136 14.20 6.31 2.24
CA CYS A 136 15.20 7.23 2.78
C CYS A 136 14.89 8.68 2.40
N VAL A 137 14.56 8.96 1.14
CA VAL A 137 14.17 10.30 0.69
C VAL A 137 12.87 10.73 1.36
N PHE A 138 11.87 9.85 1.47
CA PHE A 138 10.61 10.13 2.15
C PHE A 138 10.85 10.54 3.62
N VAL A 139 11.63 9.76 4.37
CA VAL A 139 11.98 10.06 5.76
C VAL A 139 12.76 11.36 5.87
N THR A 140 13.68 11.61 4.93
CA THR A 140 14.47 12.86 4.90
C THR A 140 13.56 14.08 4.66
N ILE A 141 12.61 13.97 3.73
CA ILE A 141 11.61 15.05 3.51
C ILE A 141 10.85 15.32 4.82
N TRP A 142 10.37 14.27 5.48
CA TRP A 142 9.66 14.43 6.75
C TRP A 142 10.52 15.07 7.83
N ALA A 143 11.76 14.59 8.03
CA ALA A 143 12.67 15.10 9.05
C ALA A 143 13.04 16.59 8.82
N LEU A 144 13.37 16.95 7.57
CA LEU A 144 13.76 18.32 7.22
C LEU A 144 12.59 19.30 7.26
N THR A 145 11.36 18.82 7.14
CA THR A 145 10.17 19.67 7.08
C THR A 145 9.46 19.82 8.43
N ILE A 146 9.93 19.17 9.50
CA ILE A 146 9.39 19.34 10.86
C ILE A 146 9.20 20.83 11.25
N PRO A 147 10.15 21.75 11.02
CA PRO A 147 9.96 23.15 11.38
C PRO A 147 8.80 23.84 10.62
N LEU A 148 8.47 23.39 9.41
CA LEU A 148 7.40 23.96 8.59
C LEU A 148 6.00 23.67 9.15
N TRP A 149 5.87 22.65 10.02
CA TRP A 149 4.63 22.35 10.72
C TRP A 149 4.25 23.46 11.71
N LEU A 150 5.25 24.13 12.30
CA LEU A 150 5.02 25.24 13.22
C LEU A 150 4.40 26.46 12.55
N VAL A 151 4.65 26.64 11.25
CA VAL A 151 4.12 27.76 10.45
C VAL A 151 2.89 27.37 9.60
N GLY A 152 2.34 26.17 9.79
CA GLY A 152 1.13 25.70 9.10
C GLY A 152 1.34 25.21 7.66
N ILE A 153 2.48 25.46 7.03
CA ILE A 153 2.81 25.00 5.67
C ILE A 153 3.03 23.47 5.63
N GLY A 154 3.36 22.88 6.78
CA GLY A 154 3.59 21.46 6.94
C GLY A 154 2.45 20.54 6.45
N VAL A 155 1.21 21.04 6.40
CA VAL A 155 0.03 20.28 5.94
C VAL A 155 0.15 19.78 4.49
N ILE A 156 0.90 20.49 3.62
CA ILE A 156 1.08 20.12 2.21
C ILE A 156 2.12 19.00 2.03
N ILE A 157 3.05 18.88 2.98
CA ILE A 157 4.19 17.96 2.89
C ILE A 157 3.79 16.50 2.76
N PRO A 158 2.82 15.96 3.55
CA PRO A 158 2.36 14.59 3.40
C PRO A 158 1.90 14.25 1.99
N PHE A 159 1.21 15.19 1.31
CA PHE A 159 0.73 14.98 -0.06
C PHE A 159 1.89 14.87 -1.06
N ILE A 160 2.89 15.77 -0.95
CA ILE A 160 4.08 15.73 -1.82
C ILE A 160 4.91 14.47 -1.53
N ALA A 161 5.10 14.13 -0.27
CA ALA A 161 5.85 12.95 0.14
C ALA A 161 5.16 11.66 -0.32
N ALA A 162 3.84 11.56 -0.17
CA ALA A 162 3.05 10.43 -0.67
C ALA A 162 3.11 10.34 -2.20
N ALA A 163 2.99 11.47 -2.92
CA ALA A 163 3.12 11.49 -4.37
C ALA A 163 4.50 11.01 -4.84
N TYR A 164 5.57 11.45 -4.16
CA TYR A 164 6.93 10.98 -4.44
C TYR A 164 7.07 9.48 -4.21
N LEU A 165 6.62 8.99 -3.04
CA LEU A 165 6.73 7.59 -2.69
C LEU A 165 5.95 6.71 -3.66
N ASN A 166 4.69 7.05 -3.95
CA ASN A 166 3.85 6.32 -4.89
C ASN A 166 4.48 6.25 -6.28
N GLN A 167 4.89 7.40 -6.83
CA GLN A 167 5.47 7.40 -8.17
C GLN A 167 6.79 6.61 -8.22
N ARG A 168 7.58 6.65 -7.15
CA ARG A 168 8.88 5.99 -7.13
C ARG A 168 8.76 4.47 -7.04
N LEU A 169 7.83 3.98 -6.21
CA LEU A 169 7.58 2.55 -6.00
C LEU A 169 6.83 1.96 -7.20
N PHE A 170 5.62 2.45 -7.45
CA PHE A 170 4.73 1.82 -8.40
C PHE A 170 5.20 1.90 -9.87
N ARG A 171 5.92 2.96 -10.28
CA ARG A 171 6.43 3.03 -11.66
C ARG A 171 7.45 1.93 -11.96
N TYR A 172 8.30 1.59 -10.97
CA TYR A 172 9.29 0.53 -11.12
C TYR A 172 8.60 -0.83 -11.17
N ASP A 173 7.73 -1.11 -10.19
CA ASP A 173 7.01 -2.37 -10.11
C ASP A 173 6.17 -2.65 -11.36
N ALA A 174 5.47 -1.64 -11.87
CA ALA A 174 4.61 -1.77 -13.06
C ALA A 174 5.35 -2.20 -14.33
N LEU A 175 6.65 -1.89 -14.44
CA LEU A 175 7.45 -2.15 -15.63
C LEU A 175 8.52 -3.23 -15.46
N ALA A 176 8.84 -3.63 -14.22
CA ALA A 176 9.96 -4.51 -13.89
C ALA A 176 9.94 -5.84 -14.65
N GLU A 177 8.76 -6.41 -14.90
CA GLU A 177 8.58 -7.68 -15.61
C GLU A 177 8.62 -7.53 -17.13
N HIS A 178 8.09 -6.42 -17.69
CA HIS A 178 7.89 -6.27 -19.13
C HIS A 178 8.94 -5.42 -19.82
N ALA A 179 9.49 -4.40 -19.16
CA ALA A 179 10.47 -3.51 -19.76
C ALA A 179 11.92 -3.97 -19.54
N SER A 180 12.83 -3.62 -20.45
CA SER A 180 14.26 -3.70 -20.20
C SER A 180 14.70 -2.54 -19.28
N HIS A 181 15.91 -2.62 -18.72
CA HIS A 181 16.46 -1.55 -17.90
C HIS A 181 16.58 -0.21 -18.66
N GLU A 182 16.96 -0.29 -19.93
CA GLU A 182 17.08 0.88 -20.83
C GLU A 182 15.70 1.48 -21.12
N GLU A 183 14.72 0.64 -21.50
CA GLU A 183 13.33 1.07 -21.74
C GLU A 183 12.72 1.73 -20.51
N MET A 184 12.98 1.21 -19.29
CA MET A 184 12.54 1.85 -18.05
C MET A 184 13.17 3.23 -17.88
N GLY A 185 14.46 3.38 -18.11
CA GLY A 185 15.17 4.66 -18.03
C GLY A 185 14.58 5.70 -18.98
N GLU A 186 14.36 5.32 -20.25
CA GLU A 186 13.74 6.18 -21.26
C GLU A 186 12.32 6.58 -20.87
N LEU A 187 11.48 5.63 -20.47
CA LEU A 187 10.10 5.89 -20.08
C LEU A 187 9.99 6.80 -18.87
N PHE A 188 10.85 6.62 -17.86
CA PHE A 188 10.83 7.45 -16.66
C PHE A 188 11.27 8.88 -16.95
N SER A 189 12.29 9.07 -17.77
CA SER A 189 12.76 10.42 -18.14
C SER A 189 11.77 11.14 -19.05
N ALA A 190 11.22 10.46 -20.05
CA ALA A 190 10.27 11.05 -21.00
C ALA A 190 8.89 11.38 -20.39
N ASN A 191 8.48 10.71 -19.30
CA ASN A 191 7.15 10.85 -18.72
C ASN A 191 7.17 11.37 -17.27
N GLN A 192 8.22 12.06 -16.85
CA GLN A 192 8.42 12.45 -15.45
C GLN A 192 7.23 13.25 -14.88
N SER A 193 6.73 14.25 -15.61
CA SER A 193 5.58 15.07 -15.17
C SER A 193 4.29 14.26 -15.03
N SER A 194 4.05 13.33 -15.97
CA SER A 194 2.88 12.44 -15.91
C SER A 194 2.96 11.47 -14.74
N LEU A 195 4.14 10.94 -14.44
CA LEU A 195 4.37 10.05 -13.30
C LEU A 195 4.18 10.78 -11.97
N TRP A 196 4.62 12.03 -11.86
CA TRP A 196 4.35 12.87 -10.70
C TRP A 196 2.87 13.18 -10.55
N GLY A 197 2.19 13.53 -11.66
CA GLY A 197 0.73 13.75 -11.65
C GLY A 197 -0.03 12.51 -11.21
N LEU A 198 0.35 11.33 -11.72
CA LEU A 198 -0.25 10.07 -11.33
C LEU A 198 0.00 9.75 -9.85
N GLY A 199 1.25 9.94 -9.38
CA GLY A 199 1.61 9.76 -7.97
C GLY A 199 0.85 10.69 -7.03
N LEU A 200 0.63 11.96 -7.45
CA LEU A 200 -0.16 12.91 -6.67
C LEU A 200 -1.64 12.49 -6.58
N LEU A 201 -2.26 12.18 -7.72
CA LEU A 201 -3.68 11.79 -7.74
C LEU A 201 -3.95 10.50 -6.96
N THR A 202 -3.09 9.50 -7.12
CA THR A 202 -3.20 8.25 -6.36
C THR A 202 -2.83 8.44 -4.89
N GLY A 203 -1.87 9.31 -4.58
CA GLY A 203 -1.54 9.71 -3.20
C GLY A 203 -2.69 10.41 -2.50
N LEU A 204 -3.40 11.31 -3.19
CA LEU A 204 -4.59 11.97 -2.64
C LEU A 204 -5.71 10.98 -2.30
N ALA A 205 -5.85 9.89 -3.05
CA ALA A 205 -6.84 8.85 -2.76
C ALA A 205 -6.65 8.21 -1.38
N GLN A 206 -5.43 8.20 -0.84
CA GLN A 206 -5.10 7.66 0.49
C GLN A 206 -5.71 8.50 1.64
N PHE A 207 -6.03 9.76 1.40
CA PHE A 207 -6.64 10.63 2.41
C PHE A 207 -8.17 10.53 2.47
N ILE A 208 -8.78 9.77 1.57
CA ILE A 208 -10.22 9.50 1.59
C ILE A 208 -10.43 8.15 2.30
N PRO A 209 -11.11 8.10 3.47
CA PRO A 209 -11.13 6.91 4.33
C PRO A 209 -11.54 5.61 3.63
N ILE A 210 -12.57 5.65 2.78
CA ILE A 210 -13.05 4.47 2.04
C ILE A 210 -12.05 4.08 0.94
N LEU A 211 -11.50 5.06 0.22
CA LEU A 211 -10.52 4.80 -0.84
C LEU A 211 -9.16 4.37 -0.29
N ASN A 212 -8.83 4.74 0.93
CA ASN A 212 -7.56 4.37 1.56
C ASN A 212 -7.36 2.84 1.61
N LEU A 213 -8.43 2.08 1.88
CA LEU A 213 -8.37 0.61 1.87
C LEU A 213 -7.95 0.05 0.49
N PHE A 214 -8.37 0.71 -0.57
CA PHE A 214 -8.11 0.31 -1.95
C PHE A 214 -6.94 1.08 -2.59
N ALA A 215 -6.41 2.10 -1.92
CA ALA A 215 -5.43 3.02 -2.48
C ALA A 215 -4.15 2.33 -3.00
N PRO A 216 -3.56 1.31 -2.34
CA PRO A 216 -2.40 0.60 -2.88
C PRO A 216 -2.72 -0.10 -4.21
N VAL A 217 -3.89 -0.75 -4.30
CA VAL A 217 -4.32 -1.47 -5.51
C VAL A 217 -4.70 -0.49 -6.62
N LEU A 218 -5.41 0.59 -6.29
CA LEU A 218 -5.72 1.67 -7.23
C LEU A 218 -4.45 2.30 -7.80
N SER A 219 -3.47 2.59 -6.94
CA SER A 219 -2.17 3.11 -7.35
C SER A 219 -1.46 2.11 -8.27
N GLY A 220 -1.33 0.86 -7.85
CA GLY A 220 -0.74 -0.20 -8.66
C GLY A 220 -1.37 -0.29 -10.05
N LEU A 221 -2.69 -0.39 -10.14
CA LEU A 221 -3.44 -0.45 -11.40
C LEU A 221 -3.20 0.78 -12.28
N ALA A 222 -3.21 1.99 -11.70
CA ALA A 222 -3.02 3.22 -12.44
C ALA A 222 -1.61 3.28 -13.07
N PHE A 223 -0.58 2.90 -12.31
CA PHE A 223 0.79 2.83 -12.82
C PHE A 223 0.99 1.70 -13.82
N ILE A 224 0.33 0.54 -13.64
CA ILE A 224 0.37 -0.58 -14.59
C ILE A 224 -0.25 -0.17 -15.93
N HIS A 225 -1.46 0.41 -15.94
CA HIS A 225 -2.08 0.89 -17.17
C HIS A 225 -1.24 1.93 -17.87
N PHE A 226 -0.75 2.93 -17.13
CA PHE A 226 0.12 3.97 -17.68
C PHE A 226 1.42 3.38 -18.24
N GLY A 227 2.12 2.57 -17.44
CA GLY A 227 3.42 2.01 -17.79
C GLY A 227 3.36 1.09 -19.01
N LEU A 228 2.44 0.12 -19.02
CA LEU A 228 2.31 -0.83 -20.12
C LEU A 228 1.85 -0.15 -21.42
N GLU A 229 0.97 0.85 -21.33
CA GLU A 229 0.57 1.63 -22.51
C GLU A 229 1.76 2.41 -23.09
N ARG A 230 2.56 3.05 -22.25
CA ARG A 230 3.75 3.79 -22.68
C ARG A 230 4.81 2.85 -23.27
N LEU A 231 5.03 1.69 -22.65
CA LEU A 231 5.95 0.68 -23.16
C LEU A 231 5.49 0.14 -24.53
N ASN A 232 4.22 -0.16 -24.67
CA ASN A 232 3.65 -0.61 -25.94
C ASN A 232 3.81 0.45 -27.03
N ASN A 233 3.57 1.73 -26.71
CA ASN A 233 3.76 2.83 -27.65
C ASN A 233 5.23 3.06 -27.99
N LEU A 234 6.16 2.89 -27.03
CA LEU A 234 7.60 2.98 -27.28
C LEU A 234 8.07 1.94 -28.30
N ARG A 235 7.64 0.68 -28.13
CA ARG A 235 8.00 -0.44 -29.01
C ARG A 235 7.34 -0.40 -30.40
N ARG A 236 6.27 0.38 -30.55
CA ARG A 236 5.59 0.61 -31.84
C ARG A 236 6.17 1.77 -32.62
N ARG A 237 7.08 2.54 -32.05
CA ARG A 237 7.79 3.59 -32.80
C ARG A 237 8.74 2.92 -33.80
N PRO A 238 8.70 3.32 -35.09
CA PRO A 238 9.57 2.78 -36.12
C PRO A 238 11.04 3.15 -35.86
#